data_839fc4ab7f598de540cca3b910bd63ed
#
_entry.id   839fc4ab7f598de540cca3b910bd63ed
#
_cell.length_a   1.000
_cell.length_b   1.000
_cell.length_c   1.000
_cell.angle_alpha   90.00
_cell.angle_beta   90.00
_cell.angle_gamma   90.00
#
_symmetry.space_group_name_H-M   'P 1'
#
loop_
_entity.id
_entity.type
_entity.pdbx_description
1 polymer ?
#
loop_
_entity_poly.entity_id
_entity_poly.type
_entity_poly.pdbx_seq_one_letter_code
_entity_poly.pdbx_strand_id
1 'polypeptide(L)'
;MNNIRFGFITAVAAAFFLLQVQPICGKTIRRTVDVLVIGGTTSGTAAALSAARQGVSTLVAEPTPMLGGMLTAQGVSAIDGNHHLPSGLWYEFREKLRSHYGGTKALATGWVSNTLFEPHVADSIFKSMAGAEPLLEVFHGYHLVEIFKSGDTVTGALFIDGQGKQLSVSARVAIDATDLGDALPMSGTPYRLGMDACNLTGEELAPERANDIVQDLTFVAILKDYGKGMDRTIMQPEGYDPA
;
A
#
# COMPACT_ATOMS: atom_id res chain seq x y z
N MET A 1 35.23 12.11 -59.52
CA MET A 1 35.34 12.83 -58.24
C MET A 1 33.93 13.02 -57.68
N ASN A 2 33.53 12.21 -56.69
CA ASN A 2 32.38 12.42 -55.80
C ASN A 2 32.04 11.09 -55.08
N ASN A 3 32.79 10.73 -54.02
CA ASN A 3 32.41 9.59 -53.19
C ASN A 3 33.05 9.68 -51.77
N ILE A 4 33.07 10.88 -51.13
CA ILE A 4 33.64 11.01 -49.75
C ILE A 4 32.71 11.80 -48.78
N ARG A 5 31.43 11.97 -49.07
CA ARG A 5 30.56 12.77 -48.16
C ARG A 5 29.47 11.99 -47.42
N PHE A 6 29.35 10.69 -47.59
CA PHE A 6 28.28 9.91 -46.91
C PHE A 6 28.72 9.12 -45.67
N GLY A 7 30.02 9.02 -45.40
CA GLY A 7 30.53 8.21 -44.29
C GLY A 7 30.60 8.92 -42.94
N PHE A 8 30.53 10.27 -42.87
CA PHE A 8 30.75 11.01 -41.63
C PHE A 8 29.48 11.29 -40.82
N ILE A 9 28.31 11.23 -41.45
CA ILE A 9 27.04 11.56 -40.77
C ILE A 9 26.49 10.35 -40.00
N THR A 10 26.78 9.15 -40.42
CA THR A 10 26.30 7.90 -39.75
C THR A 10 27.11 7.56 -38.49
N ALA A 11 28.36 7.96 -38.39
CA ALA A 11 29.20 7.70 -37.22
C ALA A 11 28.90 8.63 -36.03
N VAL A 12 28.40 9.82 -36.27
CA VAL A 12 28.07 10.80 -35.21
C VAL A 12 26.72 10.47 -34.58
N ALA A 13 25.75 9.92 -35.33
CA ALA A 13 24.43 9.53 -34.77
C ALA A 13 24.50 8.28 -33.85
N ALA A 14 25.43 7.34 -34.13
CA ALA A 14 25.62 6.14 -33.31
C ALA A 14 26.32 6.47 -31.95
N ALA A 15 27.18 7.51 -31.92
CA ALA A 15 27.85 7.93 -30.70
C ALA A 15 26.94 8.70 -29.70
N PHE A 16 25.85 9.31 -30.21
CA PHE A 16 24.91 10.05 -29.35
C PHE A 16 23.88 9.17 -28.63
N PHE A 17 23.64 7.93 -29.11
CA PHE A 17 22.69 7.02 -28.50
C PHE A 17 23.29 6.15 -27.39
N LEU A 18 24.62 6.11 -27.25
CA LEU A 18 25.33 5.34 -26.22
C LEU A 18 25.63 6.11 -24.94
N LEU A 19 25.21 7.36 -24.83
CA LEU A 19 25.57 8.26 -23.72
C LEU A 19 24.44 8.55 -22.72
N GLN A 20 23.34 7.80 -22.76
CA GLN A 20 22.19 8.08 -21.87
C GLN A 20 21.73 6.93 -20.96
N VAL A 21 22.56 5.92 -20.73
CA VAL A 21 22.32 5.01 -19.61
C VAL A 21 23.36 5.31 -18.53
N GLN A 22 23.15 6.38 -17.81
CA GLN A 22 23.78 6.55 -16.50
C GLN A 22 23.18 5.44 -15.60
N PRO A 23 23.96 4.52 -15.05
CA PRO A 23 23.44 3.68 -13.99
C PRO A 23 23.06 4.63 -12.86
N ILE A 24 21.77 4.72 -12.54
CA ILE A 24 21.30 5.36 -11.30
C ILE A 24 21.86 4.49 -10.17
N CYS A 25 23.10 4.79 -9.77
CA CYS A 25 23.75 4.17 -8.61
C CYS A 25 23.16 4.82 -7.35
N GLY A 26 21.86 4.63 -7.14
CA GLY A 26 21.20 4.95 -5.90
C GLY A 26 21.82 4.09 -4.79
N LYS A 27 22.18 4.71 -3.67
CA LYS A 27 22.71 4.00 -2.50
C LYS A 27 21.71 2.94 -2.03
N THR A 28 22.05 1.66 -2.16
CA THR A 28 21.18 0.55 -1.72
C THR A 28 21.24 0.43 -0.20
N ILE A 29 20.10 0.54 0.47
CA ILE A 29 19.91 0.16 1.86
C ILE A 29 19.72 -1.36 1.90
N ARG A 30 20.46 -2.05 2.78
CA ARG A 30 20.31 -3.49 2.99
C ARG A 30 19.78 -3.76 4.38
N ARG A 31 18.82 -4.69 4.49
CA ARG A 31 18.26 -5.15 5.76
C ARG A 31 18.13 -6.67 5.77
N THR A 32 18.26 -7.24 6.95
CA THR A 32 17.94 -8.65 7.21
C THR A 32 17.02 -8.68 8.42
N VAL A 33 15.86 -9.29 8.27
CA VAL A 33 14.81 -9.38 9.29
C VAL A 33 14.20 -10.78 9.35
N ASP A 34 13.48 -11.08 10.40
CA ASP A 34 12.73 -12.34 10.47
C ASP A 34 11.48 -12.25 9.60
N VAL A 35 10.74 -11.14 9.68
CA VAL A 35 9.49 -10.91 8.97
C VAL A 35 9.58 -9.66 8.10
N LEU A 36 9.34 -9.81 6.82
CA LEU A 36 9.13 -8.72 5.86
C LEU A 36 7.63 -8.62 5.56
N VAL A 37 7.05 -7.45 5.78
CA VAL A 37 5.68 -7.13 5.38
C VAL A 37 5.71 -6.20 4.17
N ILE A 38 5.16 -6.66 3.07
CA ILE A 38 5.09 -5.93 1.81
C ILE A 38 3.73 -5.23 1.75
N GLY A 39 3.72 -3.92 1.95
CA GLY A 39 2.52 -3.09 2.10
C GLY A 39 2.16 -2.80 3.55
N GLY A 40 2.11 -1.51 3.89
CA GLY A 40 1.65 -1.00 5.19
C GLY A 40 0.14 -0.75 5.24
N THR A 41 -0.65 -1.60 4.57
CA THR A 41 -2.11 -1.59 4.60
C THR A 41 -2.64 -1.82 6.01
N THR A 42 -3.95 -1.81 6.21
CA THR A 42 -4.54 -2.13 7.54
C THR A 42 -4.08 -3.51 8.02
N SER A 43 -4.13 -4.52 7.15
CA SER A 43 -3.68 -5.88 7.46
C SER A 43 -2.17 -5.97 7.65
N GLY A 44 -1.39 -5.30 6.79
CA GLY A 44 0.07 -5.26 6.90
C GLY A 44 0.55 -4.58 8.17
N THR A 45 -0.05 -3.45 8.54
CA THR A 45 0.22 -2.77 9.80
C THR A 45 -0.08 -3.67 11.00
N ALA A 46 -1.22 -4.36 10.97
CA ALA A 46 -1.61 -5.29 12.04
C ALA A 46 -0.66 -6.50 12.12
N ALA A 47 -0.28 -7.07 10.97
CA ALA A 47 0.68 -8.18 10.91
C ALA A 47 2.05 -7.78 11.47
N ALA A 48 2.56 -6.60 11.08
CA ALA A 48 3.84 -6.09 11.53
C ALA A 48 3.87 -5.83 13.04
N LEU A 49 2.84 -5.15 13.57
CA LEU A 49 2.69 -4.93 15.02
C LEU A 49 2.64 -6.25 15.78
N SER A 50 1.88 -7.23 15.27
CA SER A 50 1.76 -8.54 15.90
C SER A 50 3.07 -9.30 15.91
N ALA A 51 3.83 -9.29 14.81
CA ALA A 51 5.12 -9.95 14.70
C ALA A 51 6.15 -9.31 15.65
N ALA A 52 6.28 -7.99 15.63
CA ALA A 52 7.21 -7.27 16.49
C ALA A 52 6.93 -7.49 17.98
N ARG A 53 5.66 -7.49 18.39
CA ARG A 53 5.23 -7.77 19.78
C ARG A 53 5.50 -9.19 20.23
N GLN A 54 5.67 -10.12 19.30
CA GLN A 54 6.11 -11.49 19.60
C GLN A 54 7.63 -11.65 19.64
N GLY A 55 8.38 -10.55 19.55
CA GLY A 55 9.82 -10.54 19.74
C GLY A 55 10.64 -10.88 18.50
N VAL A 56 10.06 -10.77 17.29
CA VAL A 56 10.80 -11.00 16.04
C VAL A 56 11.09 -9.70 15.30
N SER A 57 12.25 -9.61 14.68
CA SER A 57 12.63 -8.44 13.88
C SER A 57 11.73 -8.34 12.65
N THR A 58 11.11 -7.19 12.47
CA THR A 58 10.08 -6.98 11.45
C THR A 58 10.33 -5.69 10.67
N LEU A 59 10.11 -5.73 9.35
CA LEU A 59 10.19 -4.56 8.50
C LEU A 59 8.93 -4.45 7.64
N VAL A 60 8.38 -3.25 7.57
CA VAL A 60 7.30 -2.89 6.61
C VAL A 60 7.89 -2.00 5.53
N ALA A 61 7.62 -2.33 4.27
CA ALA A 61 7.84 -1.45 3.12
C ALA A 61 6.49 -1.00 2.56
N GLU A 62 6.23 0.30 2.61
CA GLU A 62 4.96 0.92 2.25
C GLU A 62 5.17 1.98 1.15
N PRO A 63 4.46 1.91 0.01
CA PRO A 63 4.63 2.87 -1.09
C PRO A 63 4.13 4.28 -0.77
N THR A 64 3.19 4.44 0.16
CA THR A 64 2.61 5.73 0.53
C THR A 64 3.31 6.33 1.77
N PRO A 65 3.12 7.62 2.06
CA PRO A 65 3.62 8.21 3.30
C PRO A 65 2.80 7.83 4.55
N MET A 66 1.75 7.00 4.42
CA MET A 66 0.81 6.67 5.49
C MET A 66 0.81 5.18 5.79
N LEU A 67 0.54 4.79 7.05
CA LEU A 67 0.20 3.43 7.45
C LEU A 67 -1.32 3.26 7.55
N GLY A 68 -1.83 2.07 7.21
CA GLY A 68 -3.25 1.72 7.37
C GLY A 68 -4.03 1.61 6.07
N GLY A 69 -3.41 1.85 4.89
CA GLY A 69 -3.99 1.61 3.56
C GLY A 69 -5.39 2.19 3.40
N MET A 70 -6.40 1.33 3.31
CA MET A 70 -7.80 1.72 3.11
C MET A 70 -8.29 2.73 4.16
N LEU A 71 -7.91 2.59 5.41
CA LEU A 71 -8.33 3.47 6.50
C LEU A 71 -7.65 4.85 6.49
N THR A 72 -6.60 5.01 5.68
CA THR A 72 -5.76 6.21 5.66
C THR A 72 -5.53 6.73 4.25
N ALA A 73 -4.53 6.21 3.53
CA ALA A 73 -4.12 6.69 2.21
C ALA A 73 -5.24 6.62 1.16
N GLN A 74 -6.15 5.65 1.26
CA GLN A 74 -7.26 5.47 0.33
C GLN A 74 -8.54 6.19 0.79
N GLY A 75 -8.56 6.80 1.99
CA GLY A 75 -9.62 7.70 2.45
C GLY A 75 -10.89 7.04 2.96
N VAL A 76 -10.98 5.70 3.07
CA VAL A 76 -12.13 4.99 3.65
C VAL A 76 -11.98 4.97 5.17
N SER A 77 -12.14 6.10 5.80
CA SER A 77 -11.92 6.32 7.24
C SER A 77 -13.17 6.00 8.09
N ALA A 78 -13.81 4.89 7.78
CA ALA A 78 -15.01 4.39 8.44
C ALA A 78 -14.93 2.88 8.58
N ILE A 79 -15.05 2.34 9.80
CA ILE A 79 -14.96 0.90 10.03
C ILE A 79 -16.33 0.34 10.37
N ASP A 80 -16.78 -0.61 9.57
CA ASP A 80 -18.08 -1.28 9.71
C ASP A 80 -18.03 -2.36 10.79
N GLY A 81 -19.18 -2.58 11.41
CA GLY A 81 -19.40 -3.69 12.34
C GLY A 81 -18.46 -3.70 13.57
N ASN A 82 -18.58 -4.73 14.36
CA ASN A 82 -17.71 -5.09 15.50
C ASN A 82 -17.22 -3.97 16.43
N HIS A 83 -17.91 -2.82 16.46
CA HIS A 83 -17.52 -1.68 17.31
C HIS A 83 -17.63 -1.96 18.81
N HIS A 84 -18.17 -3.11 19.18
CA HIS A 84 -18.23 -3.61 20.55
C HIS A 84 -17.14 -4.64 20.90
N LEU A 85 -16.36 -5.13 19.92
CA LEU A 85 -15.30 -6.11 20.16
C LEU A 85 -14.24 -5.55 21.12
N PRO A 86 -14.04 -6.13 22.33
CA PRO A 86 -13.22 -5.53 23.39
C PRO A 86 -11.80 -6.13 23.41
N SER A 87 -11.22 -6.47 22.25
CA SER A 87 -9.93 -7.16 22.22
C SER A 87 -9.10 -6.89 20.97
N GLY A 88 -7.82 -7.21 21.06
CA GLY A 88 -6.85 -7.18 19.97
C GLY A 88 -6.46 -5.78 19.52
N LEU A 89 -5.74 -5.72 18.40
CA LEU A 89 -5.29 -4.47 17.79
C LEU A 89 -6.45 -3.55 17.41
N TRP A 90 -7.60 -4.12 17.03
CA TRP A 90 -8.81 -3.36 16.75
C TRP A 90 -9.28 -2.57 17.98
N TYR A 91 -9.34 -3.21 19.14
CA TYR A 91 -9.72 -2.53 20.38
C TYR A 91 -8.72 -1.43 20.73
N GLU A 92 -7.41 -1.72 20.67
CA GLU A 92 -6.36 -0.75 20.97
C GLU A 92 -6.45 0.48 20.05
N PHE A 93 -6.58 0.28 18.73
CA PHE A 93 -6.73 1.34 17.75
C PHE A 93 -7.96 2.20 18.05
N ARG A 94 -9.10 1.55 18.30
CA ARG A 94 -10.35 2.23 18.62
C ARG A 94 -10.28 3.03 19.92
N GLU A 95 -9.63 2.52 20.97
CA GLU A 95 -9.44 3.27 22.22
C GLU A 95 -8.56 4.50 22.01
N LYS A 96 -7.55 4.42 21.16
CA LYS A 96 -6.74 5.58 20.79
C LYS A 96 -7.55 6.62 20.01
N LEU A 97 -8.43 6.20 19.11
CA LEU A 97 -9.39 7.09 18.44
C LEU A 97 -10.34 7.75 19.45
N ARG A 98 -10.93 6.99 20.38
CA ARG A 98 -11.80 7.51 21.42
C ARG A 98 -11.09 8.53 22.29
N SER A 99 -9.86 8.27 22.65
CA SER A 99 -9.03 9.20 23.42
C SER A 99 -8.80 10.51 22.64
N HIS A 100 -8.52 10.42 21.34
CA HIS A 100 -8.31 11.59 20.49
C HIS A 100 -9.56 12.45 20.34
N TYR A 101 -10.71 11.82 20.08
CA TYR A 101 -11.97 12.53 19.79
C TYR A 101 -12.84 12.83 21.03
N GLY A 102 -12.42 12.42 22.23
CA GLY A 102 -13.16 12.67 23.47
C GLY A 102 -14.31 11.71 23.74
N GLY A 103 -14.27 10.50 23.16
CA GLY A 103 -15.16 9.40 23.52
C GLY A 103 -15.93 8.78 22.35
N THR A 104 -16.69 7.74 22.68
CA THR A 104 -17.40 6.90 21.71
C THR A 104 -18.40 7.67 20.85
N LYS A 105 -19.12 8.63 21.45
CA LYS A 105 -20.15 9.39 20.73
C LYS A 105 -19.58 10.25 19.60
N ALA A 106 -18.34 10.72 19.75
CA ALA A 106 -17.67 11.55 18.75
C ALA A 106 -17.30 10.73 17.49
N LEU A 107 -17.14 9.41 17.61
CA LEU A 107 -16.85 8.50 16.49
C LEU A 107 -18.13 8.02 15.78
N ALA A 108 -19.27 7.97 16.47
CA ALA A 108 -20.53 7.45 15.96
C ALA A 108 -21.30 8.52 15.17
N THR A 109 -20.69 9.13 14.16
CA THR A 109 -21.24 10.25 13.40
C THR A 109 -21.73 9.87 12.01
N GLY A 110 -21.47 8.65 11.57
CA GLY A 110 -21.91 8.14 10.26
C GLY A 110 -23.19 7.33 10.34
N TRP A 111 -23.79 7.11 9.19
CA TRP A 111 -25.00 6.28 9.08
C TRP A 111 -24.68 4.80 8.86
N VAL A 112 -23.51 4.46 8.32
CA VAL A 112 -23.07 3.07 8.08
C VAL A 112 -22.03 2.58 9.08
N SER A 113 -21.36 3.47 9.80
CA SER A 113 -20.30 3.13 10.75
C SER A 113 -20.44 3.88 12.05
N ASN A 114 -20.14 3.20 13.17
CA ASN A 114 -20.03 3.79 14.49
C ASN A 114 -18.57 4.15 14.86
N THR A 115 -17.68 4.14 13.87
CA THR A 115 -16.26 4.45 14.06
C THR A 115 -15.76 5.21 12.84
N LEU A 116 -16.01 6.52 12.82
CA LEU A 116 -15.52 7.47 11.83
C LEU A 116 -14.38 8.30 12.41
N PHE A 117 -13.42 8.63 11.54
CA PHE A 117 -12.26 9.42 11.91
C PHE A 117 -11.62 10.07 10.69
N GLU A 118 -10.76 11.06 10.88
CA GLU A 118 -9.95 11.60 9.79
C GLU A 118 -8.79 10.66 9.46
N PRO A 119 -8.48 10.42 8.17
CA PRO A 119 -7.39 9.53 7.75
C PRO A 119 -6.03 9.85 8.39
N HIS A 120 -5.70 11.15 8.53
CA HIS A 120 -4.43 11.58 9.13
C HIS A 120 -4.33 11.24 10.63
N VAL A 121 -5.48 11.20 11.33
CA VAL A 121 -5.53 10.79 12.74
C VAL A 121 -5.24 9.30 12.85
N ALA A 122 -5.86 8.47 11.99
CA ALA A 122 -5.58 7.04 11.94
C ALA A 122 -4.11 6.75 11.61
N ASP A 123 -3.54 7.42 10.62
CA ASP A 123 -2.12 7.31 10.28
C ASP A 123 -1.22 7.65 11.47
N SER A 124 -1.51 8.75 12.15
CA SER A 124 -0.77 9.17 13.34
C SER A 124 -0.81 8.13 14.46
N ILE A 125 -1.99 7.50 14.67
CA ILE A 125 -2.15 6.42 15.63
C ILE A 125 -1.33 5.19 15.22
N PHE A 126 -1.43 4.73 13.98
CA PHE A 126 -0.67 3.58 13.49
C PHE A 126 0.84 3.81 13.56
N LYS A 127 1.32 5.00 13.18
CA LYS A 127 2.72 5.38 13.32
C LYS A 127 3.17 5.43 14.78
N SER A 128 2.34 5.92 15.68
CA SER A 128 2.61 5.89 17.11
C SER A 128 2.69 4.47 17.67
N MET A 129 1.78 3.58 17.22
CA MET A 129 1.82 2.17 17.62
C MET A 129 3.09 1.48 17.08
N ALA A 130 3.42 1.71 15.81
CA ALA A 130 4.62 1.14 15.19
C ALA A 130 5.91 1.68 15.85
N GLY A 131 5.97 2.98 16.12
CA GLY A 131 7.12 3.61 16.75
C GLY A 131 7.35 3.20 18.21
N ALA A 132 6.35 2.61 18.87
CA ALA A 132 6.49 2.04 20.21
C ALA A 132 7.12 0.63 20.21
N GLU A 133 7.25 -0.01 19.03
CA GLU A 133 7.77 -1.37 18.90
C GLU A 133 9.26 -1.34 18.46
N PRO A 134 10.20 -1.63 19.35
CA PRO A 134 11.63 -1.49 19.04
C PRO A 134 12.15 -2.47 17.98
N LEU A 135 11.40 -3.53 17.68
CA LEU A 135 11.73 -4.54 16.67
C LEU A 135 11.03 -4.30 15.34
N LEU A 136 10.34 -3.17 15.16
CA LEU A 136 9.63 -2.81 13.93
C LEU A 136 10.30 -1.62 13.24
N GLU A 137 10.80 -1.83 12.02
CA GLU A 137 11.22 -0.76 11.11
C GLU A 137 10.11 -0.52 10.05
N VAL A 138 9.83 0.74 9.76
CA VAL A 138 8.88 1.13 8.69
C VAL A 138 9.59 2.00 7.67
N PHE A 139 9.51 1.59 6.40
CA PHE A 139 10.03 2.33 5.25
C PHE A 139 8.87 2.82 4.39
N HIS A 140 8.67 4.13 4.36
CA HIS A 140 7.67 4.80 3.53
C HIS A 140 8.23 5.23 2.18
N GLY A 141 7.38 5.26 1.14
CA GLY A 141 7.73 5.68 -0.20
C GLY A 141 8.49 4.63 -1.01
N TYR A 142 8.45 3.35 -0.60
CA TYR A 142 9.16 2.25 -1.23
C TYR A 142 8.21 1.30 -1.95
N HIS A 143 8.31 1.26 -3.27
CA HIS A 143 7.52 0.40 -4.16
C HIS A 143 8.22 -0.93 -4.39
N LEU A 144 7.46 -2.03 -4.38
CA LEU A 144 7.97 -3.38 -4.69
C LEU A 144 8.45 -3.44 -6.14
N VAL A 145 9.65 -4.00 -6.35
CA VAL A 145 10.26 -4.17 -7.68
C VAL A 145 10.50 -5.64 -8.00
N GLU A 146 10.93 -6.42 -7.00
CA GLU A 146 11.34 -7.81 -7.22
C GLU A 146 11.14 -8.62 -5.94
N ILE A 147 10.73 -9.88 -6.11
CA ILE A 147 10.70 -10.89 -5.03
C ILE A 147 11.91 -11.81 -5.18
N PHE A 148 12.71 -11.92 -4.14
CA PHE A 148 13.83 -12.86 -4.11
C PHE A 148 13.36 -14.25 -3.73
N LYS A 149 13.86 -15.25 -4.48
CA LYS A 149 13.49 -16.67 -4.26
C LYS A 149 14.72 -17.58 -4.25
N SER A 150 14.60 -18.67 -3.53
CA SER A 150 15.49 -19.83 -3.61
C SER A 150 14.61 -21.08 -3.79
N GLY A 151 14.51 -21.58 -5.01
CA GLY A 151 13.50 -22.59 -5.37
C GLY A 151 12.08 -22.03 -5.17
N ASP A 152 11.27 -22.71 -4.38
CA ASP A 152 9.89 -22.30 -4.06
C ASP A 152 9.79 -21.41 -2.81
N THR A 153 10.91 -21.10 -2.18
CA THR A 153 10.95 -20.28 -0.97
C THR A 153 11.23 -18.82 -1.30
N VAL A 154 10.37 -17.90 -0.86
CA VAL A 154 10.62 -16.47 -0.87
C VAL A 154 11.65 -16.15 0.22
N THR A 155 12.73 -15.44 -0.16
CA THR A 155 13.85 -15.11 0.74
C THR A 155 13.98 -13.61 0.98
N GLY A 156 13.13 -12.78 0.39
CA GLY A 156 13.14 -11.35 0.54
C GLY A 156 12.57 -10.61 -0.66
N ALA A 157 12.84 -9.30 -0.73
CA ALA A 157 12.38 -8.45 -1.81
C ALA A 157 13.29 -7.23 -2.03
N LEU A 158 13.17 -6.64 -3.22
CA LEU A 158 13.75 -5.35 -3.59
C LEU A 158 12.65 -4.32 -3.74
N PHE A 159 12.90 -3.15 -3.19
CA PHE A 159 12.03 -1.98 -3.31
C PHE A 159 12.82 -0.78 -3.83
N ILE A 160 12.11 0.20 -4.40
CA ILE A 160 12.67 1.45 -4.88
C ILE A 160 11.82 2.63 -4.44
N ASP A 161 12.44 3.73 -4.05
CA ASP A 161 11.73 4.98 -3.76
C ASP A 161 11.61 5.85 -5.01
N GLY A 162 10.86 6.96 -4.91
CA GLY A 162 10.65 7.91 -6.00
C GLY A 162 11.94 8.63 -6.47
N GLN A 163 13.06 8.47 -5.76
CA GLN A 163 14.36 9.04 -6.11
C GLN A 163 15.34 8.00 -6.67
N GLY A 164 14.88 6.76 -6.87
CA GLY A 164 15.72 5.67 -7.35
C GLY A 164 16.58 5.00 -6.28
N LYS A 165 16.40 5.34 -5.00
CA LYS A 165 17.12 4.69 -3.90
C LYS A 165 16.53 3.30 -3.64
N GLN A 166 17.38 2.31 -3.55
CA GLN A 166 16.96 0.93 -3.38
C GLN A 166 16.95 0.52 -1.90
N LEU A 167 15.97 -0.32 -1.54
CA LEU A 167 15.89 -1.04 -0.28
C LEU A 167 15.83 -2.55 -0.60
N SER A 168 16.91 -3.26 -0.28
CA SER A 168 17.02 -4.72 -0.44
C SER A 168 16.85 -5.38 0.92
N VAL A 169 15.82 -6.21 1.06
CA VAL A 169 15.48 -6.87 2.33
C VAL A 169 15.57 -8.37 2.16
N SER A 170 16.38 -9.03 3.01
CA SER A 170 16.35 -10.48 3.19
C SER A 170 15.49 -10.83 4.39
N ALA A 171 14.63 -11.85 4.26
CA ALA A 171 13.71 -12.23 5.31
C ALA A 171 13.51 -13.75 5.38
N ARG A 172 13.17 -14.26 6.56
CA ARG A 172 12.77 -15.67 6.77
C ARG A 172 11.32 -15.92 6.38
N VAL A 173 10.47 -14.92 6.58
CA VAL A 173 9.04 -14.94 6.22
C VAL A 173 8.72 -13.63 5.50
N ALA A 174 8.03 -13.72 4.37
CA ALA A 174 7.45 -12.57 3.68
C ALA A 174 5.93 -12.65 3.74
N ILE A 175 5.30 -11.54 4.05
CA ILE A 175 3.84 -11.38 4.09
C ILE A 175 3.45 -10.43 2.96
N ASP A 176 2.68 -10.93 1.99
CA ASP A 176 2.01 -10.05 1.03
C ASP A 176 0.81 -9.40 1.71
N ALA A 177 0.90 -8.12 1.92
CA ALA A 177 -0.14 -7.27 2.45
C ALA A 177 -0.41 -6.08 1.53
N THR A 178 -0.08 -6.23 0.24
CA THR A 178 -0.45 -5.25 -0.77
C THR A 178 -1.97 -5.26 -0.99
N ASP A 179 -2.52 -4.15 -1.44
CA ASP A 179 -3.98 -4.06 -1.68
C ASP A 179 -4.45 -4.95 -2.84
N LEU A 180 -3.57 -5.25 -3.80
CA LEU A 180 -3.89 -6.00 -5.02
C LEU A 180 -3.25 -7.39 -5.09
N GLY A 181 -2.48 -7.81 -4.07
CA GLY A 181 -1.75 -9.07 -4.11
C GLY A 181 -0.54 -9.03 -5.05
N ASP A 182 0.15 -7.89 -5.14
CA ASP A 182 1.22 -7.64 -6.11
C ASP A 182 2.40 -8.60 -5.98
N ALA A 183 2.66 -9.12 -4.79
CA ALA A 183 3.75 -10.06 -4.56
C ALA A 183 3.45 -11.47 -5.10
N LEU A 184 2.18 -11.87 -5.26
CA LEU A 184 1.80 -13.19 -5.76
C LEU A 184 2.34 -13.45 -7.17
N PRO A 185 2.03 -12.63 -8.21
CA PRO A 185 2.55 -12.84 -9.55
C PRO A 185 4.07 -12.76 -9.60
N MET A 186 4.69 -11.85 -8.84
CA MET A 186 6.15 -11.70 -8.81
C MET A 186 6.84 -12.91 -8.18
N SER A 187 6.18 -13.58 -7.23
CA SER A 187 6.70 -14.82 -6.62
C SER A 187 6.51 -16.05 -7.49
N GLY A 188 5.69 -15.97 -8.54
CA GLY A 188 5.27 -17.11 -9.35
C GLY A 188 4.28 -18.03 -8.63
N THR A 189 3.66 -17.57 -7.55
CA THR A 189 2.60 -18.28 -6.84
C THR A 189 1.34 -18.29 -7.70
N PRO A 190 0.66 -19.43 -7.89
CA PRO A 190 -0.62 -19.49 -8.57
C PRO A 190 -1.66 -18.59 -7.89
N TYR A 191 -2.38 -17.82 -8.67
CA TYR A 191 -3.48 -16.96 -8.20
C TYR A 191 -4.64 -16.99 -9.19
N ARG A 192 -5.79 -16.49 -8.77
CA ARG A 192 -6.98 -16.35 -9.60
C ARG A 192 -7.43 -14.90 -9.61
N LEU A 193 -8.01 -14.50 -10.74
CA LEU A 193 -8.68 -13.22 -10.90
C LEU A 193 -10.16 -13.46 -11.22
N GLY A 194 -11.01 -12.52 -10.85
CA GLY A 194 -12.44 -12.60 -11.12
C GLY A 194 -13.19 -13.46 -10.10
N MET A 195 -14.33 -13.98 -10.52
CA MET A 195 -15.23 -14.76 -9.68
C MET A 195 -15.03 -16.25 -9.95
N ASP A 196 -14.81 -17.02 -8.89
CA ASP A 196 -14.75 -18.47 -8.97
C ASP A 196 -16.16 -19.08 -9.15
N ALA A 197 -16.20 -20.27 -9.75
CA ALA A 197 -17.46 -20.99 -9.94
C ALA A 197 -17.98 -21.61 -8.62
N CYS A 198 -19.30 -21.69 -8.44
CA CYS A 198 -19.96 -22.22 -7.25
C CYS A 198 -19.56 -23.67 -6.91
N ASN A 199 -19.28 -24.50 -7.91
CA ASN A 199 -18.81 -25.87 -7.68
C ASN A 199 -17.40 -25.95 -7.08
N LEU A 200 -16.62 -24.88 -7.15
CA LEU A 200 -15.28 -24.79 -6.58
C LEU A 200 -15.30 -24.23 -5.16
N THR A 201 -16.10 -23.21 -4.93
CA THR A 201 -16.15 -22.49 -3.64
C THR A 201 -17.20 -23.02 -2.68
N GLY A 202 -18.26 -23.66 -3.21
CA GLY A 202 -19.44 -24.04 -2.44
C GLY A 202 -20.35 -22.88 -2.05
N GLU A 203 -20.11 -21.68 -2.60
CA GLU A 203 -20.93 -20.49 -2.33
C GLU A 203 -22.20 -20.48 -3.19
N GLU A 204 -23.36 -20.33 -2.55
CA GLU A 204 -24.66 -20.39 -3.21
C GLU A 204 -24.86 -19.27 -4.26
N LEU A 205 -24.28 -18.09 -4.02
CA LEU A 205 -24.40 -16.93 -4.91
C LEU A 205 -23.24 -16.79 -5.91
N ALA A 206 -22.27 -17.70 -5.89
CA ALA A 206 -21.22 -17.70 -6.88
C ALA A 206 -21.77 -18.11 -8.27
N PRO A 207 -21.14 -17.63 -9.36
CA PRO A 207 -21.59 -17.99 -10.71
C PRO A 207 -21.44 -19.48 -10.99
N GLU A 208 -22.22 -20.04 -11.90
CA GLU A 208 -22.08 -21.45 -12.32
C GLU A 208 -20.73 -21.72 -12.99
N ARG A 209 -20.14 -20.72 -13.62
CA ARG A 209 -18.83 -20.79 -14.29
C ARG A 209 -17.98 -19.62 -13.84
N ALA A 210 -16.68 -19.87 -13.60
CA ALA A 210 -15.71 -18.82 -13.33
C ALA A 210 -15.70 -17.78 -14.46
N ASN A 211 -15.43 -16.53 -14.12
CA ASN A 211 -15.31 -15.42 -15.06
C ASN A 211 -14.21 -14.44 -14.61
N ASP A 212 -13.91 -13.45 -15.46
CA ASP A 212 -12.85 -12.46 -15.22
C ASP A 212 -13.40 -11.14 -14.62
N ILE A 213 -14.61 -11.14 -14.05
CA ILE A 213 -15.21 -9.96 -13.46
C ILE A 213 -14.54 -9.65 -12.15
N VAL A 214 -13.96 -8.46 -12.05
CA VAL A 214 -13.37 -7.90 -10.82
C VAL A 214 -14.20 -6.72 -10.35
N GLN A 215 -14.05 -6.37 -9.06
CA GLN A 215 -14.74 -5.22 -8.49
C GLN A 215 -14.29 -3.92 -9.16
N ASP A 216 -15.24 -3.03 -9.44
CA ASP A 216 -14.98 -1.70 -9.97
C ASP A 216 -14.19 -0.83 -8.97
N LEU A 217 -13.43 0.13 -9.52
CA LEU A 217 -12.74 1.12 -8.71
C LEU A 217 -13.74 2.05 -8.01
N THR A 218 -13.47 2.32 -6.73
CA THR A 218 -14.23 3.30 -5.96
C THR A 218 -13.34 4.49 -5.64
N PHE A 219 -13.74 5.70 -6.08
CA PHE A 219 -13.10 6.94 -5.67
C PHE A 219 -13.76 7.48 -4.42
N VAL A 220 -12.98 7.71 -3.37
CA VAL A 220 -13.45 8.25 -2.09
C VAL A 220 -13.15 9.74 -2.04
N ALA A 221 -14.15 10.52 -1.61
CA ALA A 221 -13.99 11.94 -1.34
C ALA A 221 -14.33 12.24 0.14
N ILE A 222 -13.43 12.93 0.82
CA ILE A 222 -13.64 13.40 2.18
C ILE A 222 -14.18 14.83 2.11
N LEU A 223 -15.39 15.02 2.60
CA LEU A 223 -16.06 16.32 2.59
C LEU A 223 -16.08 16.91 4.01
N LYS A 224 -16.02 18.24 4.09
CA LYS A 224 -16.16 18.98 5.33
C LYS A 224 -17.33 19.95 5.19
N ASP A 225 -18.27 19.89 6.14
CA ASP A 225 -19.30 20.91 6.30
C ASP A 225 -18.72 22.14 7.03
N TYR A 226 -18.78 23.28 6.39
CA TYR A 226 -18.35 24.56 6.96
C TYR A 226 -19.50 25.37 7.57
N GLY A 227 -20.72 24.81 7.58
CA GLY A 227 -21.92 25.44 8.09
C GLY A 227 -22.59 26.41 7.09
N LYS A 228 -23.76 26.92 7.49
CA LYS A 228 -24.57 27.80 6.64
C LYS A 228 -23.88 29.13 6.35
N GLY A 229 -23.97 29.59 5.10
CA GLY A 229 -23.48 30.89 4.64
C GLY A 229 -21.97 30.94 4.34
N MET A 230 -21.26 29.82 4.44
CA MET A 230 -19.85 29.73 4.03
C MET A 230 -19.76 29.25 2.58
N ASP A 231 -19.31 30.13 1.69
CA ASP A 231 -18.94 29.73 0.34
C ASP A 231 -17.51 29.16 0.35
N ARG A 232 -17.41 27.88 0.01
CA ARG A 232 -16.14 27.13 -0.14
C ARG A 232 -16.11 26.40 -1.49
N THR A 233 -16.78 26.99 -2.49
CA THR A 233 -16.74 26.51 -3.87
C THR A 233 -15.29 26.42 -4.35
N ILE A 234 -14.89 25.27 -4.85
CA ILE A 234 -13.58 25.10 -5.49
C ILE A 234 -13.65 25.64 -6.93
N MET A 235 -12.55 26.16 -7.42
CA MET A 235 -12.45 26.54 -8.83
C MET A 235 -12.52 25.28 -9.69
N GLN A 236 -13.08 25.41 -10.88
CA GLN A 236 -13.11 24.33 -11.87
C GLN A 236 -11.67 23.88 -12.18
N PRO A 237 -11.36 22.57 -12.04
CA PRO A 237 -10.05 22.05 -12.38
C PRO A 237 -9.73 22.24 -13.85
N GLU A 238 -8.44 22.40 -14.17
CA GLU A 238 -7.97 22.40 -15.56
C GLU A 238 -8.29 21.04 -16.21
N GLY A 239 -8.86 21.08 -17.43
CA GLY A 239 -9.26 19.87 -18.15
C GLY A 239 -10.58 19.24 -17.70
N TYR A 240 -11.35 19.89 -16.82
CA TYR A 240 -12.68 19.40 -16.44
C TYR A 240 -13.63 19.46 -17.64
N ASP A 241 -14.20 18.32 -18.00
CA ASP A 241 -15.27 18.19 -19.01
C ASP A 241 -16.63 18.07 -18.32
N PRO A 242 -17.56 19.00 -18.51
CA PRO A 242 -18.89 18.96 -17.88
C PRO A 242 -19.90 18.04 -18.61
N ALA A 243 -19.47 17.20 -19.59
CA ALA A 243 -20.37 16.38 -20.45
C ALA A 243 -21.36 15.51 -19.70
#